data_7e0f75dd74db86eb16ffe0964497b1e3
#
_entry.id   7e0f75dd74db86eb16ffe0964497b1e3
#
_cell.length_a   1.000
_cell.length_b   1.000
_cell.length_c   1.000
_cell.angle_alpha   90.00
_cell.angle_beta   90.00
_cell.angle_gamma   90.00
#
_symmetry.space_group_name_H-M   'P 1'
#
loop_
_entity.id
_entity.type
_entity.pdbx_description
1 polymer ?
#
loop_
_entity_poly.entity_id
_entity_poly.type
_entity_poly.pdbx_seq_one_letter_code
_entity_poly.pdbx_strand_id
1 'polypeptide(L)'
;MKRVARAVVVAAAAISLAGCGFRPLYAVGTTPDGMSSYFGQVYVDPISGRQGVHLRNQLLDAMTPDGTPSNAAYNLNVQLKDTKEGLAIQENTQITRYNYTLTAKYELRDAVS
;
A
#
# COMPACT_ATOMS: atom_id res chain seq x y z
N MET A 1 -5.44 1.83 -53.91
CA MET A 1 -6.30 0.98 -53.08
C MET A 1 -5.52 0.22 -52.00
N LYS A 2 -4.45 -0.49 -52.30
CA LYS A 2 -3.65 -1.24 -51.29
C LYS A 2 -3.02 -0.36 -50.19
N ARG A 3 -2.66 0.89 -50.47
CA ARG A 3 -2.07 1.82 -49.48
C ARG A 3 -3.12 2.37 -48.51
N VAL A 4 -4.33 2.62 -49.00
CA VAL A 4 -5.45 3.09 -48.17
C VAL A 4 -5.93 1.97 -47.22
N ALA A 5 -6.02 0.74 -47.73
CA ALA A 5 -6.39 -0.41 -46.91
C ALA A 5 -5.37 -0.66 -45.75
N ARG A 6 -4.07 -0.49 -46.04
CA ARG A 6 -3.03 -0.62 -44.99
C ARG A 6 -3.11 0.51 -43.95
N ALA A 7 -3.39 1.73 -44.37
CA ALA A 7 -3.58 2.86 -43.44
C ALA A 7 -4.80 2.65 -42.51
N VAL A 8 -5.89 2.12 -43.06
CA VAL A 8 -7.10 1.82 -42.24
C VAL A 8 -6.85 0.70 -41.23
N VAL A 9 -6.12 -0.34 -41.59
CA VAL A 9 -5.79 -1.44 -40.68
C VAL A 9 -4.87 -0.97 -39.55
N VAL A 10 -3.88 -0.12 -39.84
CA VAL A 10 -2.99 0.43 -38.84
C VAL A 10 -3.74 1.37 -37.89
N ALA A 11 -4.63 2.21 -38.39
CA ALA A 11 -5.47 3.08 -37.60
C ALA A 11 -6.42 2.28 -36.65
N ALA A 12 -7.04 1.23 -37.15
CA ALA A 12 -7.90 0.34 -36.38
C ALA A 12 -7.13 -0.40 -35.26
N ALA A 13 -5.90 -0.84 -35.54
CA ALA A 13 -5.03 -1.46 -34.55
C ALA A 13 -4.61 -0.47 -33.46
N ALA A 14 -4.31 0.78 -33.81
CA ALA A 14 -3.94 1.83 -32.84
C ALA A 14 -5.12 2.18 -31.90
N ILE A 15 -6.34 2.20 -32.40
CA ILE A 15 -7.56 2.45 -31.61
C ILE A 15 -7.83 1.31 -30.63
N SER A 16 -7.56 0.04 -31.03
CA SER A 16 -7.73 -1.13 -30.15
C SER A 16 -6.72 -1.15 -29.00
N LEU A 17 -5.51 -0.61 -29.18
CA LEU A 17 -4.52 -0.49 -28.09
C LEU A 17 -4.86 0.63 -27.09
N ALA A 18 -5.55 1.66 -27.51
CA ALA A 18 -6.02 2.74 -26.62
C ALA A 18 -7.17 2.31 -25.69
N GLY A 19 -7.86 1.22 -26.02
CA GLY A 19 -8.96 0.66 -25.24
C GLY A 19 -8.54 -0.24 -24.08
N CYS A 20 -7.24 -0.56 -23.92
CA CYS A 20 -6.72 -1.14 -22.68
C CYS A 20 -6.74 -0.07 -21.60
N GLY A 21 -7.85 0.00 -20.86
CA GLY A 21 -8.04 0.91 -19.72
C GLY A 21 -7.09 0.61 -18.56
N PHE A 22 -5.79 0.71 -18.83
CA PHE A 22 -4.77 0.65 -17.80
C PHE A 22 -4.84 1.95 -17.00
N ARG A 23 -5.65 1.95 -15.93
CA ARG A 23 -5.61 3.01 -14.94
C ARG A 23 -4.48 2.68 -13.97
N PRO A 24 -3.42 3.48 -13.91
CA PRO A 24 -2.42 3.29 -12.89
C PRO A 24 -3.09 3.46 -11.52
N LEU A 25 -2.96 2.44 -10.67
CA LEU A 25 -3.58 2.39 -9.34
C LEU A 25 -3.15 3.58 -8.45
N TYR A 26 -2.03 4.21 -8.79
CA TYR A 26 -1.43 5.34 -8.07
C TYR A 26 -1.39 6.64 -8.89
N ALA A 27 -2.23 6.80 -9.90
CA ALA A 27 -2.31 8.08 -10.60
C ALA A 27 -2.90 9.13 -9.65
N VAL A 28 -2.06 10.05 -9.25
CA VAL A 28 -2.47 11.24 -8.49
C VAL A 28 -3.57 11.96 -9.27
N GLY A 29 -4.78 12.02 -8.70
CA GLY A 29 -5.91 12.74 -9.29
C GLY A 29 -6.93 11.91 -10.07
N THR A 30 -6.81 10.58 -10.15
CA THR A 30 -7.77 9.69 -10.85
C THR A 30 -8.50 8.71 -9.93
N THR A 31 -8.36 8.83 -8.61
CA THR A 31 -9.27 8.14 -7.70
C THR A 31 -10.66 8.75 -7.85
N PRO A 32 -11.74 7.94 -7.93
CA PRO A 32 -13.09 8.44 -7.81
C PRO A 32 -13.13 9.32 -6.55
N ASP A 33 -13.61 10.55 -6.71
CA ASP A 33 -13.69 11.56 -5.67
C ASP A 33 -14.15 10.96 -4.34
N GLY A 34 -13.25 10.91 -3.35
CA GLY A 34 -13.60 10.49 -2.01
C GLY A 34 -12.54 9.66 -1.28
N MET A 35 -11.88 8.69 -1.92
CA MET A 35 -11.01 7.77 -1.19
C MET A 35 -9.75 8.48 -0.63
N SER A 36 -9.13 9.36 -1.40
CA SER A 36 -7.97 10.15 -0.93
C SER A 36 -8.33 11.12 0.17
N SER A 37 -9.56 11.68 0.15
CA SER A 37 -10.03 12.58 1.21
C SER A 37 -10.30 11.84 2.51
N TYR A 38 -10.75 10.59 2.46
CA TYR A 38 -10.92 9.76 3.66
C TYR A 38 -9.56 9.36 4.26
N PHE A 39 -8.61 8.95 3.45
CA PHE A 39 -7.26 8.62 3.94
C PHE A 39 -6.56 9.82 4.57
N GLY A 40 -6.72 11.02 4.01
CA GLY A 40 -6.19 12.26 4.57
C GLY A 40 -6.76 12.64 5.94
N GLN A 41 -7.82 11.98 6.40
CA GLN A 41 -8.45 12.21 7.70
C GLN A 41 -8.11 11.14 8.75
N VAL A 42 -7.19 10.23 8.42
CA VAL A 42 -6.77 9.15 9.33
C VAL A 42 -5.49 9.54 10.06
N TYR A 43 -5.56 9.54 11.38
CA TYR A 43 -4.39 9.64 12.24
C TYR A 43 -3.84 8.24 12.53
N VAL A 44 -2.56 8.03 12.29
CA VAL A 44 -1.89 6.75 12.58
C VAL A 44 -1.20 6.85 13.93
N ASP A 45 -1.65 6.07 14.89
CA ASP A 45 -1.03 6.00 16.23
C ASP A 45 0.44 5.55 16.15
N PRO A 46 1.29 5.96 17.10
CA PRO A 46 2.64 5.43 17.20
C PRO A 46 2.64 3.91 17.34
N ILE A 47 3.42 3.24 16.48
CA ILE A 47 3.55 1.78 16.49
C ILE A 47 4.87 1.41 17.16
N SER A 48 4.83 0.56 18.18
CA SER A 48 5.99 0.18 18.97
C SER A 48 7.00 -0.65 18.17
N GLY A 49 8.28 -0.49 18.49
CA GLY A 49 9.36 -1.26 17.91
C GLY A 49 9.92 -0.66 16.60
N ARG A 50 11.12 -1.12 16.21
CA ARG A 50 11.82 -0.61 15.01
C ARG A 50 11.00 -0.80 13.74
N GLN A 51 10.37 -1.96 13.60
CA GLN A 51 9.51 -2.26 12.45
C GLN A 51 8.21 -1.47 12.49
N GLY A 52 7.71 -1.17 13.70
CA GLY A 52 6.54 -0.32 13.89
C GLY A 52 6.78 1.10 13.40
N VAL A 53 7.92 1.68 13.71
CA VAL A 53 8.31 3.01 13.20
C VAL A 53 8.41 3.02 11.68
N HIS A 54 9.02 1.99 11.09
CA HIS A 54 9.14 1.88 9.65
C HIS A 54 7.77 1.73 8.96
N LEU A 55 6.92 0.85 9.49
CA LEU A 55 5.55 0.67 8.99
C LEU A 55 4.74 1.96 9.10
N ARG A 56 4.81 2.65 10.26
CA ARG A 56 4.10 3.92 10.46
C ARG A 56 4.51 4.97 9.42
N ASN A 57 5.79 5.13 9.16
CA ASN A 57 6.27 6.08 8.17
C ASN A 57 5.74 5.73 6.76
N GLN A 58 5.76 4.46 6.36
CA GLN A 58 5.20 4.03 5.08
C GLN A 58 3.68 4.26 4.99
N LEU A 59 2.96 4.05 6.09
CA LEU A 59 1.51 4.35 6.14
C LEU A 59 1.25 5.85 6.00
N LEU A 60 2.02 6.70 6.66
CA LEU A 60 1.89 8.15 6.54
C LEU A 60 2.19 8.62 5.13
N ASP A 61 3.26 8.13 4.51
CA ASP A 61 3.62 8.48 3.13
C ASP A 61 2.53 8.06 2.12
N ALA A 62 1.88 6.92 2.36
CA ALA A 62 0.84 6.39 1.49
C ALA A 62 -0.53 7.05 1.69
N MET A 63 -0.89 7.39 2.94
CA MET A 63 -2.23 7.87 3.30
C MET A 63 -2.30 9.38 3.43
N THR A 64 -1.25 10.01 3.94
CA THR A 64 -1.21 11.45 4.24
C THR A 64 0.06 12.10 3.69
N PRO A 65 0.27 12.08 2.36
CA PRO A 65 1.48 12.65 1.75
C PRO A 65 1.65 14.14 2.03
N ASP A 66 0.56 14.85 2.27
CA ASP A 66 0.54 16.28 2.60
C ASP A 66 0.77 16.57 4.09
N GLY A 67 0.99 15.55 4.91
CA GLY A 67 1.24 15.63 6.34
C GLY A 67 0.10 15.09 7.21
N THR A 68 0.40 14.95 8.51
CA THR A 68 -0.56 14.41 9.49
C THR A 68 -1.72 15.39 9.69
N PRO A 69 -2.98 14.94 9.61
CA PRO A 69 -4.14 15.81 9.78
C PRO A 69 -4.21 16.35 11.21
N SER A 70 -4.48 17.66 11.34
CA SER A 70 -4.71 18.31 12.65
C SER A 70 -6.07 17.96 13.24
N ASN A 71 -7.07 17.67 12.39
CA ASN A 71 -8.41 17.23 12.75
C ASN A 71 -8.71 15.87 12.09
N ALA A 72 -8.14 14.82 12.67
CA ALA A 72 -8.42 13.46 12.18
C ALA A 72 -9.85 13.05 12.54
N ALA A 73 -10.57 12.51 11.56
CA ALA A 73 -11.89 11.89 11.79
C ALA A 73 -11.76 10.46 12.29
N TYR A 74 -10.62 9.81 12.00
CA TYR A 74 -10.38 8.41 12.34
C TYR A 74 -8.98 8.23 12.94
N ASN A 75 -8.88 7.30 13.89
CA ASN A 75 -7.61 6.86 14.48
C ASN A 75 -7.33 5.42 14.07
N LEU A 76 -6.17 5.18 13.48
CA LEU A 76 -5.68 3.87 13.14
C LEU A 76 -4.67 3.40 14.18
N ASN A 77 -5.05 2.38 14.94
CA ASN A 77 -4.17 1.70 15.88
C ASN A 77 -3.64 0.41 15.25
N VAL A 78 -2.33 0.22 15.28
CA VAL A 78 -1.67 -0.98 14.75
C VAL A 78 -0.77 -1.58 15.80
N GLN A 79 -0.93 -2.88 16.05
CA GLN A 79 -0.08 -3.66 16.94
C GLN A 79 0.67 -4.71 16.15
N LEU A 80 1.99 -4.73 16.31
CA LEU A 80 2.86 -5.71 15.68
C LEU A 80 3.31 -6.75 16.70
N LYS A 81 3.28 -8.01 16.28
CA LYS A 81 3.86 -9.13 17.03
C LYS A 81 4.79 -9.89 16.08
N ASP A 82 6.03 -10.04 16.48
CA ASP A 82 7.01 -10.83 15.76
C ASP A 82 7.33 -12.12 16.51
N THR A 83 7.55 -13.18 15.75
CA THR A 83 7.97 -14.49 16.27
C THR A 83 9.10 -15.02 15.39
N LYS A 84 10.18 -15.47 16.02
CA LYS A 84 11.32 -16.10 15.36
C LYS A 84 11.45 -17.53 15.86
N GLU A 85 11.42 -18.49 14.94
CA GLU A 85 11.59 -19.90 15.23
C GLU A 85 12.82 -20.42 14.51
N GLY A 86 13.72 -21.07 15.23
CA GLY A 86 14.88 -21.75 14.65
C GLY A 86 14.44 -23.05 13.97
N LEU A 87 14.71 -23.21 12.68
CA LEU A 87 14.30 -24.38 11.88
C LEU A 87 15.42 -25.41 11.72
N ALA A 88 16.67 -25.02 11.86
CA ALA A 88 17.81 -25.90 11.68
C ALA A 88 18.88 -25.60 12.74
N ILE A 89 19.30 -26.63 13.44
CA ILE A 89 20.39 -26.61 14.41
C ILE A 89 21.50 -27.48 13.85
N GLN A 90 22.70 -26.93 13.70
CA GLN A 90 23.87 -27.70 13.36
C GLN A 90 24.46 -28.38 14.62
N GLU A 91 25.33 -29.38 14.43
CA GLU A 91 25.98 -30.13 15.51
C GLU A 91 26.73 -29.22 16.52
N ASN A 92 27.15 -28.03 16.09
CA ASN A 92 27.81 -27.02 16.93
C ASN A 92 26.82 -26.10 17.68
N THR A 93 25.52 -26.42 17.74
CA THR A 93 24.46 -25.64 18.43
C THR A 93 24.16 -24.28 17.77
N GLN A 94 24.64 -24.02 16.55
CA GLN A 94 24.31 -22.79 15.83
C GLN A 94 23.02 -22.96 15.03
N ILE A 95 22.10 -22.00 15.21
CA ILE A 95 20.87 -21.92 14.42
C ILE A 95 21.20 -21.27 13.07
N THR A 96 21.07 -22.01 11.98
CA THR A 96 21.45 -21.56 10.64
C THR A 96 20.28 -21.07 9.79
N ARG A 97 19.07 -21.37 10.22
CA ARG A 97 17.84 -20.94 9.51
C ARG A 97 16.77 -20.56 10.52
N TYR A 98 16.12 -19.43 10.28
CA TYR A 98 15.02 -18.93 11.08
C TYR A 98 13.76 -18.84 10.24
N ASN A 99 12.62 -19.19 10.81
CA ASN A 99 11.32 -18.76 10.35
C ASN A 99 10.94 -17.47 11.08
N TYR A 100 10.70 -16.41 10.33
CA TYR A 100 10.29 -15.13 10.88
C TYR A 100 8.85 -14.85 10.50
N THR A 101 7.98 -14.75 11.50
CA THR A 101 6.56 -14.44 11.32
C THR A 101 6.27 -13.08 11.94
N LEU A 102 5.75 -12.16 11.13
CA LEU A 102 5.27 -10.86 11.57
C LEU A 102 3.75 -10.82 11.45
N THR A 103 3.08 -10.61 12.56
CA THR A 103 1.62 -10.47 12.63
C THR A 103 1.26 -9.04 12.95
N ALA A 104 0.42 -8.43 12.13
CA ALA A 104 -0.14 -7.12 12.38
C ALA A 104 -1.62 -7.22 12.71
N LYS A 105 -2.03 -6.63 13.83
CA LYS A 105 -3.44 -6.39 14.16
C LYS A 105 -3.71 -4.90 14.04
N TYR A 106 -4.77 -4.52 13.36
CA TYR A 106 -5.14 -3.14 13.19
C TYR A 106 -6.60 -2.91 13.59
N GLU A 107 -6.87 -1.72 14.08
CA GLU A 107 -8.19 -1.26 14.48
C GLU A 107 -8.36 0.20 14.04
N LEU A 108 -9.41 0.47 13.29
CA LEU A 108 -9.80 1.80 12.89
C LEU A 108 -10.95 2.26 13.78
N ARG A 109 -10.77 3.36 14.48
CA ARG A 109 -11.77 3.96 15.37
C ARG A 109 -12.16 5.34 14.86
N ASP A 110 -13.41 5.69 15.06
CA ASP A 110 -13.87 7.06 14.89
C ASP A 110 -13.27 7.94 16.01
N ALA A 111 -12.68 9.08 15.64
CA ALA A 111 -12.04 9.98 16.60
C ALA A 111 -13.05 10.76 17.46
N VAL A 112 -14.32 10.80 17.04
CA VAL A 112 -15.40 11.57 17.68
C VAL A 112 -16.24 10.70 18.64
N SER A 113 -16.03 9.41 18.66
CA SER A 113 -16.75 8.48 19.55
C SER A 113 -16.18 8.45 20.95
#